data_392bbaf70d62b876bdd6d488010b387f
#
_entry.id   392bbaf70d62b876bdd6d488010b387f
#
_cell.length_a   1.000
_cell.length_b   1.000
_cell.length_c   1.000
_cell.angle_alpha   90.00
_cell.angle_beta   90.00
_cell.angle_gamma   90.00
#
_symmetry.space_group_name_H-M   'P 1'
#
loop_
_entity.id
_entity.type
_entity.pdbx_description
1 polymer ?
#
loop_
_entity_poly.entity_id
_entity_poly.type
_entity_poly.pdbx_seq_one_letter_code
_entity_poly.pdbx_strand_id
1 'polypeptide(L)'
;YKFLNVNKYINIQGNQLLISNSDTLNNKTKSITFFLHGYGANQSDLVFMSEFHPFNNSLCVFPQGFYKLDNSYQIESFSWGDIGNYKNIIKSAELLNSIINEFISLNKFNKVPEISIVGFSQGGMMAQILAINYLTKLNNLILLSTLLPPIMYDYSGSYPPMNKIFISHGTEDNVIDPSNADLIFDYYKKYNYYVEIKKYIMGHTIHNNLFKDLSEYLF
;
A
#
# COMPACT_ATOMS: atom_id res chain seq x y z
N TYR A 1 9.59 0.09 -28.32
CA TYR A 1 10.70 0.40 -27.39
C TYR A 1 10.14 0.24 -25.99
N LYS A 2 10.50 -0.86 -25.26
CA LYS A 2 10.25 -0.97 -23.83
C LYS A 2 11.12 0.10 -23.17
N PHE A 3 10.51 1.11 -22.57
CA PHE A 3 11.20 1.94 -21.60
C PHE A 3 11.56 1.01 -20.44
N LEU A 4 12.84 0.77 -20.23
CA LEU A 4 13.35 0.13 -19.02
C LEU A 4 13.01 1.09 -17.89
N ASN A 5 12.03 0.71 -17.05
CA ASN A 5 11.76 1.44 -15.82
C ASN A 5 13.06 1.49 -15.00
N VAL A 6 13.65 2.68 -14.89
CA VAL A 6 14.89 2.84 -14.14
C VAL A 6 14.52 2.83 -12.66
N ASN A 7 14.74 1.70 -12.02
CA ASN A 7 14.60 1.58 -10.57
C ASN A 7 15.74 2.34 -9.89
N LYS A 8 15.40 3.17 -8.93
CA LYS A 8 16.35 3.98 -8.17
C LYS A 8 16.13 3.74 -6.67
N TYR A 9 17.22 3.70 -5.93
CA TYR A 9 17.16 3.67 -4.46
C TYR A 9 17.42 5.07 -3.90
N ILE A 10 16.64 5.46 -2.94
CA ILE A 10 16.88 6.65 -2.11
C ILE A 10 16.84 6.27 -0.63
N ASN A 11 17.52 7.06 0.20
CA ASN A 11 17.51 6.86 1.65
C ASN A 11 16.82 8.06 2.31
N ILE A 12 15.83 7.77 3.15
CA ILE A 12 15.13 8.75 3.98
C ILE A 12 15.17 8.25 5.42
N GLN A 13 15.72 9.05 6.33
CA GLN A 13 15.86 8.71 7.75
C GLN A 13 16.55 7.35 8.00
N GLY A 14 17.56 7.01 7.19
CA GLY A 14 18.23 5.72 7.27
C GLY A 14 17.45 4.54 6.64
N ASN A 15 16.24 4.77 6.12
CA ASN A 15 15.42 3.74 5.49
C ASN A 15 15.51 3.82 3.97
N GLN A 16 15.74 2.68 3.33
CA GLN A 16 15.83 2.58 1.88
C GLN A 16 14.43 2.50 1.25
N LEU A 17 14.20 3.33 0.25
CA LEU A 17 13.02 3.30 -0.60
C LEU A 17 13.46 2.93 -2.02
N LEU A 18 12.81 1.95 -2.60
CA LEU A 18 12.93 1.65 -4.03
C LEU A 18 11.91 2.50 -4.79
N ILE A 19 12.35 3.11 -5.89
CA ILE A 19 11.50 3.97 -6.72
C ILE A 19 11.48 3.41 -8.14
N SER A 20 10.30 3.23 -8.69
CA SER A 20 10.06 2.94 -10.10
C SER A 20 9.37 4.13 -10.78
N ASN A 21 9.46 4.22 -12.11
CA ASN A 21 9.00 5.37 -12.88
C ASN A 21 9.71 6.68 -12.45
N SER A 22 10.99 6.58 -12.10
CA SER A 22 11.77 7.67 -11.52
C SER A 22 11.97 8.89 -12.44
N ASP A 23 11.74 8.74 -13.73
CA ASP A 23 11.66 9.82 -14.73
C ASP A 23 10.46 10.76 -14.48
N THR A 24 9.42 10.27 -13.81
CA THR A 24 8.29 11.09 -13.37
C THR A 24 8.60 11.92 -12.10
N LEU A 25 9.72 11.65 -11.41
CA LEU A 25 10.12 12.36 -10.19
C LEU A 25 10.71 13.74 -10.54
N ASN A 26 9.87 14.74 -10.48
CA ASN A 26 10.25 16.14 -10.66
C ASN A 26 9.23 17.04 -9.96
N ASN A 27 9.45 18.35 -10.01
CA ASN A 27 8.55 19.32 -9.37
C ASN A 27 7.13 19.38 -9.94
N LYS A 28 6.85 18.69 -11.06
CA LYS A 28 5.54 18.59 -11.72
C LYS A 28 4.87 17.22 -11.48
N THR A 29 5.45 16.35 -10.67
CA THR A 29 4.85 15.05 -10.31
C THR A 29 3.41 15.26 -9.84
N LYS A 30 2.47 14.56 -10.47
CA LYS A 30 1.02 14.71 -10.20
C LYS A 30 0.51 13.68 -9.21
N SER A 31 1.07 12.47 -9.22
CA SER A 31 0.63 11.36 -8.38
C SER A 31 1.82 10.54 -7.87
N ILE A 32 1.69 10.07 -6.65
CA ILE A 32 2.64 9.16 -5.99
C ILE A 32 1.85 7.99 -5.45
N THR A 33 2.32 6.78 -5.73
CA THR A 33 1.74 5.56 -5.18
C THR A 33 2.77 4.83 -4.32
N PHE A 34 2.44 4.61 -3.06
CA PHE A 34 3.24 3.81 -2.13
C PHE A 34 2.74 2.37 -2.13
N PHE A 35 3.66 1.41 -2.27
CA PHE A 35 3.36 -0.02 -2.29
C PHE A 35 3.94 -0.71 -1.07
N LEU A 36 3.09 -1.32 -0.26
CA LEU A 36 3.46 -1.98 0.99
C LEU A 36 3.35 -3.49 0.83
N HIS A 37 4.50 -4.17 0.88
CA HIS A 37 4.60 -5.62 0.69
C HIS A 37 4.03 -6.43 1.86
N GLY A 38 3.80 -7.72 1.63
CA GLY A 38 3.33 -8.66 2.64
C GLY A 38 4.42 -9.10 3.64
N TYR A 39 4.01 -9.82 4.69
CA TYR A 39 4.93 -10.45 5.64
C TYR A 39 5.85 -11.44 4.94
N GLY A 40 7.13 -11.39 5.21
CA GLY A 40 8.12 -12.30 4.62
C GLY A 40 8.61 -11.92 3.22
N ALA A 41 8.06 -10.85 2.63
CA ALA A 41 8.50 -10.29 1.36
C ALA A 41 9.50 -9.13 1.57
N ASN A 42 9.73 -8.34 0.55
CA ASN A 42 10.58 -7.15 0.58
C ASN A 42 10.08 -6.08 -0.41
N GLN A 43 10.74 -4.92 -0.43
CA GLN A 43 10.36 -3.79 -1.27
C GLN A 43 10.29 -4.08 -2.78
N SER A 44 10.91 -5.17 -3.27
CA SER A 44 10.89 -5.53 -4.69
C SER A 44 9.68 -6.36 -5.09
N ASP A 45 8.91 -6.88 -4.14
CA ASP A 45 7.82 -7.82 -4.36
C ASP A 45 6.71 -7.26 -5.26
N LEU A 46 6.33 -6.01 -5.05
CA LEU A 46 5.23 -5.36 -5.79
C LEU A 46 5.69 -4.46 -6.94
N VAL A 47 7.00 -4.43 -7.26
CA VAL A 47 7.56 -3.53 -8.29
C VAL A 47 6.90 -3.75 -9.65
N PHE A 48 6.56 -4.98 -10.00
CA PHE A 48 5.90 -5.32 -11.26
C PHE A 48 4.60 -4.53 -11.48
N MET A 49 3.90 -4.12 -10.41
CA MET A 49 2.66 -3.36 -10.52
C MET A 49 2.87 -1.98 -11.17
N SER A 50 4.07 -1.41 -11.03
CA SER A 50 4.39 -0.10 -11.64
C SER A 50 4.38 -0.09 -13.16
N GLU A 51 4.39 -1.27 -13.80
CA GLU A 51 4.35 -1.40 -15.27
C GLU A 51 2.93 -1.31 -15.84
N PHE A 52 1.91 -1.45 -15.01
CA PHE A 52 0.52 -1.52 -15.43
C PHE A 52 -0.23 -0.22 -15.13
N HIS A 53 -1.21 0.11 -16.00
CA HIS A 53 -2.17 1.15 -15.72
C HIS A 53 -3.06 0.72 -14.51
N PRO A 54 -3.32 1.59 -13.52
CA PRO A 54 -3.10 3.05 -13.53
C PRO A 54 -1.72 3.51 -13.01
N PHE A 55 -0.86 2.61 -12.54
CA PHE A 55 0.36 2.95 -11.80
C PHE A 55 1.53 3.42 -12.70
N ASN A 56 1.55 3.01 -13.97
CA ASN A 56 2.63 3.36 -14.91
C ASN A 56 2.75 4.87 -15.21
N ASN A 57 1.76 5.67 -14.81
CA ASN A 57 1.78 7.14 -14.88
C ASN A 57 2.01 7.81 -13.52
N SER A 58 2.25 7.03 -12.48
CA SER A 58 2.51 7.50 -11.11
C SER A 58 3.97 7.29 -10.75
N LEU A 59 4.52 8.17 -9.94
CA LEU A 59 5.76 7.88 -9.23
C LEU A 59 5.47 6.75 -8.24
N CYS A 60 6.09 5.58 -8.43
CA CYS A 60 5.88 4.42 -7.59
C CYS A 60 7.00 4.30 -6.55
N VAL A 61 6.63 4.23 -5.28
CA VAL A 61 7.55 4.18 -4.14
C VAL A 61 7.29 2.90 -3.35
N PHE A 62 8.34 2.12 -3.10
CA PHE A 62 8.28 0.82 -2.44
C PHE A 62 9.15 0.86 -1.18
N PRO A 63 8.57 1.19 -0.02
CA PRO A 63 9.29 1.13 1.26
C PRO A 63 9.59 -0.30 1.67
N GLN A 64 10.71 -0.49 2.35
CA GLN A 64 11.09 -1.75 2.98
C GLN A 64 10.43 -1.86 4.36
N GLY A 65 9.91 -3.05 4.69
CA GLY A 65 9.48 -3.36 6.05
C GLY A 65 10.62 -3.22 7.06
N PHE A 66 10.33 -2.76 8.29
CA PHE A 66 11.35 -2.33 9.24
C PHE A 66 11.97 -3.48 10.06
N TYR A 67 11.36 -4.66 10.04
CA TYR A 67 11.83 -5.83 10.78
C TYR A 67 12.34 -6.88 9.81
N LYS A 68 13.67 -7.08 9.81
CA LYS A 68 14.29 -8.18 9.05
C LYS A 68 13.94 -9.51 9.71
N LEU A 69 13.52 -10.47 8.91
CA LEU A 69 13.21 -11.81 9.37
C LEU A 69 14.41 -12.72 9.16
N ASP A 70 14.77 -13.47 10.21
CA ASP A 70 15.77 -14.52 10.12
C ASP A 70 15.16 -15.74 9.43
N ASN A 71 15.48 -15.90 8.15
CA ASN A 71 15.12 -17.10 7.40
C ASN A 71 16.33 -17.72 6.74
N SER A 72 16.29 -19.02 6.54
CA SER A 72 17.34 -19.81 5.92
C SER A 72 17.41 -19.67 4.39
N TYR A 73 16.57 -18.82 3.81
CA TYR A 73 16.51 -18.60 2.37
C TYR A 73 17.48 -17.48 1.95
N GLN A 74 18.00 -17.57 0.73
CA GLN A 74 18.97 -16.60 0.18
C GLN A 74 18.38 -15.21 -0.06
N ILE A 75 17.04 -15.07 -0.04
CA ILE A 75 16.35 -13.79 -0.28
C ILE A 75 16.05 -13.15 1.06
N GLU A 76 16.51 -11.92 1.24
CA GLU A 76 16.16 -11.13 2.42
C GLU A 76 14.65 -10.89 2.50
N SER A 77 14.08 -11.15 3.67
CA SER A 77 12.66 -11.00 3.94
C SER A 77 12.42 -10.11 5.15
N PHE A 78 11.31 -9.39 5.10
CA PHE A 78 10.99 -8.34 6.06
C PHE A 78 9.51 -8.37 6.45
N SER A 79 9.19 -7.67 7.52
CA SER A 79 7.82 -7.45 7.97
C SER A 79 7.63 -6.01 8.48
N TRP A 80 6.38 -5.62 8.63
CA TRP A 80 5.99 -4.34 9.25
C TRP A 80 5.82 -4.47 10.77
N GLY A 81 5.91 -5.67 11.30
CA GLY A 81 5.79 -6.01 12.70
C GLY A 81 5.50 -7.49 12.90
N ASP A 82 5.45 -7.93 14.14
CA ASP A 82 5.20 -9.32 14.49
C ASP A 82 3.74 -9.71 14.21
N ILE A 83 3.53 -10.95 13.79
CA ILE A 83 2.18 -11.52 13.66
C ILE A 83 1.53 -11.55 15.06
N GLY A 84 0.33 -10.95 15.17
CA GLY A 84 -0.40 -10.87 16.43
C GLY A 84 0.05 -9.76 17.38
N ASN A 85 1.14 -9.05 17.10
CA ASN A 85 1.58 -7.88 17.88
C ASN A 85 1.36 -6.56 17.14
N TYR A 86 0.15 -6.05 17.22
CA TYR A 86 -0.24 -4.82 16.51
C TYR A 86 0.49 -3.55 16.99
N LYS A 87 1.08 -3.55 18.19
CA LYS A 87 1.85 -2.41 18.69
C LYS A 87 3.06 -2.10 17.79
N ASN A 88 3.72 -3.12 17.28
CA ASN A 88 4.85 -2.94 16.39
C ASN A 88 4.40 -2.43 15.01
N ILE A 89 3.26 -2.91 14.50
CA ILE A 89 2.68 -2.42 13.24
C ILE A 89 2.28 -0.94 13.37
N ILE A 90 1.73 -0.52 14.51
CA ILE A 90 1.39 0.89 14.77
C ILE A 90 2.65 1.77 14.76
N LYS A 91 3.72 1.35 15.44
CA LYS A 91 5.00 2.08 15.42
C LYS A 91 5.59 2.17 14.01
N SER A 92 5.46 1.10 13.24
CA SER A 92 5.88 1.09 11.84
C SER A 92 5.06 2.06 10.99
N ALA A 93 3.76 2.17 11.23
CA ALA A 93 2.91 3.14 10.54
C ALA A 93 3.30 4.58 10.88
N GLU A 94 3.60 4.86 12.13
CA GLU A 94 4.10 6.18 12.57
C GLU A 94 5.43 6.54 11.89
N LEU A 95 6.39 5.61 11.88
CA LEU A 95 7.67 5.81 11.21
C LEU A 95 7.50 5.99 9.70
N LEU A 96 6.68 5.15 9.05
CA LEU A 96 6.43 5.26 7.62
C LEU A 96 5.76 6.59 7.26
N ASN A 97 4.82 7.07 8.08
CA ASN A 97 4.24 8.40 7.91
C ASN A 97 5.31 9.51 7.96
N SER A 98 6.25 9.43 8.90
CA SER A 98 7.38 10.37 8.98
C SER A 98 8.22 10.33 7.70
N ILE A 99 8.54 9.14 7.20
CA ILE A 99 9.30 8.95 5.96
C ILE A 99 8.55 9.51 4.74
N ILE A 100 7.24 9.27 4.63
CA ILE A 100 6.39 9.79 3.55
C ILE A 100 6.39 11.33 3.56
N ASN A 101 6.19 11.94 4.72
CA ASN A 101 6.17 13.38 4.87
C ASN A 101 7.52 14.02 4.50
N GLU A 102 8.62 13.41 4.94
CA GLU A 102 9.96 13.88 4.57
C GLU A 102 10.23 13.72 3.09
N PHE A 103 9.86 12.57 2.49
CA PHE A 103 9.95 12.34 1.06
C PHE A 103 9.23 13.43 0.25
N ILE A 104 8.00 13.76 0.64
CA ILE A 104 7.20 14.80 -0.02
C ILE A 104 7.86 16.17 0.16
N SER A 105 8.35 16.50 1.35
CA SER A 105 8.98 17.78 1.67
C SER A 105 10.28 18.01 0.89
N LEU A 106 11.14 16.99 0.81
CA LEU A 106 12.43 17.08 0.13
C LEU A 106 12.32 17.29 -1.39
N ASN A 107 11.26 16.78 -2.01
CA ASN A 107 11.09 16.83 -3.46
C ASN A 107 10.49 18.16 -3.97
N LYS A 108 10.06 19.06 -3.09
CA LYS A 108 9.60 20.43 -3.41
C LYS A 108 8.64 20.49 -4.61
N PHE A 109 7.61 19.66 -4.58
CA PHE A 109 6.60 19.63 -5.65
C PHE A 109 5.88 20.98 -5.78
N ASN A 110 5.61 21.42 -7.01
CA ASN A 110 4.87 22.67 -7.29
C ASN A 110 3.45 22.65 -6.73
N LYS A 111 2.83 21.46 -6.68
CA LYS A 111 1.55 21.17 -6.03
C LYS A 111 1.70 19.85 -5.28
N VAL A 112 1.03 19.72 -4.15
CA VAL A 112 1.00 18.45 -3.42
C VAL A 112 0.43 17.36 -4.34
N PRO A 113 1.21 16.31 -4.64
CA PRO A 113 0.73 15.25 -5.50
C PRO A 113 -0.48 14.51 -4.91
N GLU A 114 -1.25 13.86 -5.76
CA GLU A 114 -2.22 12.87 -5.33
C GLU A 114 -1.51 11.67 -4.74
N ILE A 115 -1.88 11.26 -3.53
CA ILE A 115 -1.25 10.15 -2.83
C ILE A 115 -2.20 8.96 -2.83
N SER A 116 -1.69 7.82 -3.29
CA SER A 116 -2.36 6.53 -3.21
C SER A 116 -1.49 5.54 -2.45
N ILE A 117 -2.13 4.60 -1.75
CA ILE A 117 -1.44 3.49 -1.08
C ILE A 117 -2.03 2.17 -1.56
N VAL A 118 -1.14 1.27 -1.94
CA VAL A 118 -1.43 -0.14 -2.25
C VAL A 118 -0.80 -0.99 -1.16
N GLY A 119 -1.58 -1.85 -0.52
CA GLY A 119 -1.05 -2.79 0.47
C GLY A 119 -1.50 -4.22 0.21
N PHE A 120 -0.54 -5.15 0.19
CA PHE A 120 -0.78 -6.57 0.07
C PHE A 120 -0.60 -7.27 1.44
N SER A 121 -1.57 -8.09 1.84
CA SER A 121 -1.50 -8.90 3.06
C SER A 121 -1.20 -8.03 4.30
N GLN A 122 -0.10 -8.25 5.05
CA GLN A 122 0.32 -7.40 6.16
C GLN A 122 0.50 -5.92 5.73
N GLY A 123 0.98 -5.67 4.51
CA GLY A 123 1.08 -4.32 3.95
C GLY A 123 -0.29 -3.64 3.81
N GLY A 124 -1.35 -4.41 3.57
CA GLY A 124 -2.73 -3.90 3.55
C GLY A 124 -3.24 -3.50 4.94
N MET A 125 -2.87 -4.24 5.99
CA MET A 125 -3.13 -3.82 7.37
C MET A 125 -2.42 -2.51 7.69
N MET A 126 -1.14 -2.43 7.33
CA MET A 126 -0.31 -1.24 7.48
C MET A 126 -0.89 -0.04 6.77
N ALA A 127 -1.36 -0.22 5.52
CA ALA A 127 -1.98 0.81 4.71
C ALA A 127 -3.25 1.38 5.38
N GLN A 128 -4.09 0.54 5.96
CA GLN A 128 -5.29 0.94 6.68
C GLN A 128 -4.95 1.76 7.94
N ILE A 129 -3.99 1.29 8.75
CA ILE A 129 -3.55 2.00 9.96
C ILE A 129 -2.98 3.37 9.59
N LEU A 130 -2.16 3.42 8.54
CA LEU A 130 -1.55 4.66 8.03
C LEU A 130 -2.62 5.65 7.56
N ALA A 131 -3.57 5.18 6.77
CA ALA A 131 -4.63 5.99 6.19
C ALA A 131 -5.50 6.66 7.28
N ILE A 132 -5.81 5.96 8.36
CA ILE A 132 -6.74 6.45 9.38
C ILE A 132 -6.04 7.29 10.45
N ASN A 133 -4.87 6.85 10.92
CA ASN A 133 -4.25 7.50 12.08
C ASN A 133 -3.30 8.64 11.74
N TYR A 134 -2.73 8.64 10.54
CA TYR A 134 -1.58 9.52 10.26
C TYR A 134 -1.75 10.40 9.02
N LEU A 135 -2.43 9.95 7.98
CA LEU A 135 -2.56 10.74 6.76
C LEU A 135 -3.71 11.74 6.85
N THR A 136 -3.41 13.00 6.63
CA THR A 136 -4.43 14.07 6.59
C THR A 136 -5.24 14.05 5.30
N LYS A 137 -4.71 13.45 4.24
CA LYS A 137 -5.37 13.28 2.94
C LYS A 137 -4.79 12.06 2.22
N LEU A 138 -5.67 11.22 1.72
CA LEU A 138 -5.33 10.10 0.85
C LEU A 138 -6.30 10.08 -0.33
N ASN A 139 -5.77 9.96 -1.55
CA ASN A 139 -6.64 9.91 -2.73
C ASN A 139 -7.23 8.50 -2.87
N ASN A 140 -6.39 7.47 -2.93
CA ASN A 140 -6.88 6.12 -3.10
C ASN A 140 -6.21 5.15 -2.12
N LEU A 141 -6.99 4.23 -1.57
CA LEU A 141 -6.54 3.11 -0.75
C LEU A 141 -6.87 1.80 -1.45
N ILE A 142 -5.85 1.02 -1.81
CA ILE A 142 -5.99 -0.25 -2.52
C ILE A 142 -5.52 -1.37 -1.60
N LEU A 143 -6.44 -2.26 -1.25
CA LEU A 143 -6.27 -3.33 -0.27
C LEU A 143 -6.36 -4.69 -0.95
N LEU A 144 -5.24 -5.43 -0.95
CA LEU A 144 -5.09 -6.69 -1.67
C LEU A 144 -4.87 -7.83 -0.68
N SER A 145 -5.78 -8.83 -0.68
CA SER A 145 -5.70 -10.05 0.14
C SER A 145 -5.29 -9.75 1.59
N THR A 146 -6.00 -8.85 2.25
CA THR A 146 -5.68 -8.37 3.61
C THR A 146 -6.85 -8.53 4.57
N LEU A 147 -6.61 -8.24 5.84
CA LEU A 147 -7.63 -8.24 6.88
C LEU A 147 -7.84 -6.84 7.48
N LEU A 148 -8.98 -6.65 8.13
CA LEU A 148 -9.24 -5.45 8.92
C LEU A 148 -8.39 -5.49 10.20
N PRO A 149 -7.47 -4.52 10.42
CA PRO A 149 -6.68 -4.51 11.65
C PRO A 149 -7.57 -4.39 12.89
N PRO A 150 -7.35 -5.19 13.95
CA PRO A 150 -8.17 -5.15 15.16
C PRO A 150 -8.28 -3.77 15.81
N ILE A 151 -7.24 -2.96 15.74
CA ILE A 151 -7.26 -1.58 16.25
C ILE A 151 -8.34 -0.71 15.59
N MET A 152 -8.79 -1.07 14.39
CA MET A 152 -9.82 -0.33 13.66
C MET A 152 -11.21 -0.46 14.31
N TYR A 153 -11.48 -1.53 15.05
CA TYR A 153 -12.76 -1.74 15.72
C TYR A 153 -13.01 -0.73 16.85
N ASP A 154 -11.93 -0.29 17.51
CA ASP A 154 -12.00 0.65 18.64
C ASP A 154 -11.66 2.10 18.23
N TYR A 155 -11.48 2.35 16.92
CA TYR A 155 -11.12 3.66 16.45
C TYR A 155 -12.29 4.65 16.60
N SER A 156 -12.09 5.70 17.39
CA SER A 156 -13.06 6.76 17.67
C SER A 156 -12.66 8.14 17.13
N GLY A 157 -11.57 8.20 16.35
CA GLY A 157 -11.08 9.46 15.78
C GLY A 157 -11.87 9.93 14.55
N SER A 158 -11.46 11.06 14.02
CA SER A 158 -11.99 11.58 12.77
C SER A 158 -11.40 10.80 11.59
N TYR A 159 -12.24 10.40 10.66
CA TYR A 159 -11.80 9.70 9.45
C TYR A 159 -11.31 10.70 8.40
N PRO A 160 -10.08 10.56 7.90
CA PRO A 160 -9.55 11.46 6.88
C PRO A 160 -10.31 11.29 5.55
N PRO A 161 -10.38 12.35 4.73
CA PRO A 161 -10.98 12.23 3.41
C PRO A 161 -10.15 11.30 2.52
N MET A 162 -10.83 10.30 1.94
CA MET A 162 -10.30 9.42 0.90
C MET A 162 -11.27 9.42 -0.28
N ASN A 163 -10.75 9.49 -1.49
CA ASN A 163 -11.62 9.55 -2.67
C ASN A 163 -12.21 8.18 -2.97
N LYS A 164 -11.37 7.15 -3.04
CA LYS A 164 -11.79 5.80 -3.43
C LYS A 164 -11.03 4.73 -2.63
N ILE A 165 -11.73 3.68 -2.27
CA ILE A 165 -11.16 2.48 -1.62
C ILE A 165 -11.49 1.27 -2.50
N PHE A 166 -10.45 0.54 -2.90
CA PHE A 166 -10.60 -0.69 -3.68
C PHE A 166 -10.11 -1.88 -2.86
N ILE A 167 -10.92 -2.92 -2.80
CA ILE A 167 -10.61 -4.17 -2.09
C ILE A 167 -10.58 -5.31 -3.09
N SER A 168 -9.51 -6.11 -3.06
CA SER A 168 -9.38 -7.33 -3.84
C SER A 168 -9.03 -8.50 -2.93
N HIS A 169 -9.72 -9.66 -3.12
CA HIS A 169 -9.42 -10.86 -2.33
C HIS A 169 -9.64 -12.15 -3.15
N GLY A 170 -8.87 -13.19 -2.82
CA GLY A 170 -9.04 -14.51 -3.38
C GLY A 170 -10.16 -15.29 -2.70
N THR A 171 -11.06 -15.93 -3.46
CA THR A 171 -12.10 -16.80 -2.89
C THR A 171 -11.55 -18.11 -2.34
N GLU A 172 -10.31 -18.48 -2.72
CA GLU A 172 -9.60 -19.69 -2.30
C GLU A 172 -8.37 -19.33 -1.43
N ASP A 173 -8.35 -18.14 -0.81
CA ASP A 173 -7.27 -17.71 0.06
C ASP A 173 -7.27 -18.52 1.37
N ASN A 174 -6.22 -19.32 1.57
CA ASN A 174 -6.03 -20.16 2.74
C ASN A 174 -5.12 -19.53 3.80
N VAL A 175 -4.64 -18.29 3.57
CA VAL A 175 -3.79 -17.53 4.49
C VAL A 175 -4.61 -16.50 5.26
N ILE A 176 -5.44 -15.76 4.54
CA ILE A 176 -6.40 -14.80 5.12
C ILE A 176 -7.80 -15.15 4.61
N ASP A 177 -8.69 -15.47 5.53
CA ASP A 177 -10.07 -15.85 5.21
C ASP A 177 -10.75 -14.82 4.29
N PRO A 178 -11.36 -15.23 3.17
CA PRO A 178 -12.00 -14.36 2.21
C PRO A 178 -13.11 -13.46 2.77
N SER A 179 -13.71 -13.82 3.92
CA SER A 179 -14.71 -13.00 4.61
C SER A 179 -14.14 -11.68 5.12
N ASN A 180 -12.81 -11.58 5.29
CA ASN A 180 -12.17 -10.32 5.67
C ASN A 180 -12.39 -9.20 4.65
N ALA A 181 -12.52 -9.55 3.37
CA ALA A 181 -12.83 -8.55 2.34
C ALA A 181 -14.22 -7.91 2.57
N ASP A 182 -15.22 -8.70 2.98
CA ASP A 182 -16.55 -8.20 3.32
C ASP A 182 -16.52 -7.35 4.59
N LEU A 183 -15.77 -7.79 5.62
CA LEU A 183 -15.58 -7.02 6.86
C LEU A 183 -14.97 -5.64 6.59
N ILE A 184 -13.94 -5.57 5.75
CA ILE A 184 -13.31 -4.31 5.34
C ILE A 184 -14.30 -3.44 4.56
N PHE A 185 -15.03 -4.04 3.62
CA PHE A 185 -16.04 -3.33 2.82
C PHE A 185 -17.11 -2.71 3.72
N ASP A 186 -17.71 -3.49 4.61
CA ASP A 186 -18.75 -3.04 5.54
C ASP A 186 -18.23 -1.96 6.49
N TYR A 187 -16.99 -2.13 6.98
CA TYR A 187 -16.34 -1.14 7.82
C TYR A 187 -16.27 0.22 7.14
N TYR A 188 -15.70 0.31 5.95
CA TYR A 188 -15.55 1.60 5.27
C TYR A 188 -16.88 2.16 4.76
N LYS A 189 -17.82 1.31 4.37
CA LYS A 189 -19.20 1.74 4.02
C LYS A 189 -19.93 2.38 5.19
N LYS A 190 -19.77 1.86 6.40
CA LYS A 190 -20.34 2.44 7.62
C LYS A 190 -19.92 3.90 7.82
N TYR A 191 -18.73 4.26 7.38
CA TYR A 191 -18.19 5.62 7.46
C TYR A 191 -18.34 6.43 6.16
N ASN A 192 -19.26 6.00 5.28
CA ASN A 192 -19.65 6.67 4.04
C ASN A 192 -18.52 6.83 3.01
N TYR A 193 -17.51 5.96 3.03
CA TYR A 193 -16.50 5.95 1.98
C TYR A 193 -17.03 5.34 0.68
N TYR A 194 -16.45 5.78 -0.45
CA TYR A 194 -16.68 5.17 -1.75
C TYR A 194 -15.80 3.93 -1.87
N VAL A 195 -16.41 2.75 -1.79
CA VAL A 195 -15.71 1.46 -1.71
C VAL A 195 -16.19 0.53 -2.81
N GLU A 196 -15.26 -0.11 -3.51
CA GLU A 196 -15.46 -1.21 -4.43
C GLU A 196 -14.78 -2.47 -3.91
N ILE A 197 -15.40 -3.63 -4.10
CA ILE A 197 -14.84 -4.94 -3.77
C ILE A 197 -14.89 -5.85 -4.99
N LYS A 198 -13.76 -6.54 -5.27
CA LYS A 198 -13.63 -7.57 -6.29
C LYS A 198 -13.07 -8.84 -5.67
N LYS A 199 -13.77 -9.94 -5.83
CA LYS A 199 -13.29 -11.27 -5.44
C LYS A 199 -12.95 -12.08 -6.68
N TYR A 200 -11.80 -12.75 -6.66
CA TYR A 200 -11.30 -13.55 -7.78
C TYR A 200 -11.12 -15.01 -7.35
N ILE A 201 -11.26 -15.95 -8.29
CA ILE A 201 -10.90 -17.35 -8.06
C ILE A 201 -9.38 -17.45 -8.04
N MET A 202 -8.79 -17.32 -6.87
CA MET A 202 -7.35 -17.35 -6.60
C MET A 202 -7.11 -17.59 -5.11
N GLY A 203 -5.90 -18.05 -4.76
CA GLY A 203 -5.40 -18.11 -3.38
C GLY A 203 -4.90 -16.76 -2.88
N HIS A 204 -3.89 -16.79 -1.97
CA HIS A 204 -3.25 -15.58 -1.40
C HIS A 204 -2.27 -14.94 -2.39
N THR A 205 -2.78 -14.22 -3.37
CA THR A 205 -1.99 -13.64 -4.46
C THR A 205 -2.71 -12.42 -5.08
N ILE A 206 -2.18 -11.91 -6.19
CA ILE A 206 -2.73 -10.80 -6.99
C ILE A 206 -3.22 -11.35 -8.33
N HIS A 207 -4.48 -11.09 -8.67
CA HIS A 207 -5.10 -11.56 -9.91
C HIS A 207 -4.78 -10.64 -11.10
N ASN A 208 -4.58 -11.21 -12.29
CA ASN A 208 -4.23 -10.43 -13.49
C ASN A 208 -5.31 -9.41 -13.89
N ASN A 209 -6.60 -9.70 -13.65
CA ASN A 209 -7.69 -8.78 -13.96
C ASN A 209 -7.73 -7.57 -13.01
N LEU A 210 -6.98 -7.59 -11.90
CA LEU A 210 -6.91 -6.48 -10.95
C LEU A 210 -6.64 -5.13 -11.65
N PHE A 211 -5.69 -5.11 -12.56
CA PHE A 211 -5.27 -3.87 -13.23
C PHE A 211 -6.36 -3.27 -14.10
N LYS A 212 -7.13 -4.11 -14.79
CA LYS A 212 -8.30 -3.68 -15.55
C LYS A 212 -9.36 -3.09 -14.62
N ASP A 213 -9.73 -3.84 -13.58
CA ASP A 213 -10.79 -3.42 -12.64
C ASP A 213 -10.39 -2.15 -11.88
N LEU A 214 -9.11 -2.00 -11.50
CA LEU A 214 -8.59 -0.76 -10.91
C LEU A 214 -8.68 0.42 -11.88
N SER A 215 -8.34 0.21 -13.15
CA SER A 215 -8.41 1.26 -14.16
C SER A 215 -9.85 1.75 -14.36
N GLU A 216 -10.81 0.84 -14.41
CA GLU A 216 -12.25 1.18 -14.54
C GLU A 216 -12.79 1.89 -13.29
N TYR A 217 -12.29 1.53 -12.11
CA TYR A 217 -12.75 2.10 -10.84
C TYR A 217 -12.12 3.45 -10.51
N LEU A 218 -10.82 3.62 -10.75
CA LEU A 218 -10.08 4.81 -10.35
C LEU A 218 -10.25 5.98 -11.32
N PHE A 219 -10.58 5.71 -12.58
CA PHE A 219 -10.72 6.69 -13.65
C PHE A 219 -12.08 6.61 -14.34
#